data_415d023ff36feda652ffdf1524832987
#
_entry.id   415d023ff36feda652ffdf1524832987
#
_cell.length_a   1.000
_cell.length_b   1.000
_cell.length_c   1.000
_cell.angle_alpha   90.00
_cell.angle_beta   90.00
_cell.angle_gamma   90.00
#
_symmetry.space_group_name_H-M   'P 1'
#
loop_
_entity.id
_entity.type
_entity.pdbx_description
1 polymer ?
#
loop_
_entity_poly.entity_id
_entity_poly.type
_entity_poly.pdbx_seq_one_letter_code
_entity_poly.pdbx_strand_id
1 'polypeptide(L)'
;MAKKTKYLVVRLVSVISNTAKVWVRMRESPESKGIFYDPAVGKEVLYLEKEHIKGRESLPLRVKEHNQIFIPAFVTLIILVITSLVFFFYKRSKAKANTILIIGPSGSGKSAIFGKLVNHKNEWSTVSSVQENIYSDYLCKEGLDKPFILVDYPGAETLRKALFNKWFIEQIDSVCCVIFVVDSATFSKKDVAEYLYDVLYETKNTKIPVLVVCNKQDLAHAKAGQLIEKLIEQEFGLINISREAALSLTEGSGDLSLAEQQKILTNNGQEFKWENLNDVKNKKERPLFVECSAIEQEKENNEFSLDPLRKWIGEKCCCF
;
A
#
# COMPACT_ATOMS: atom_id res chain seq x y z
N MET A 1 58.96 -54.68 -18.79
CA MET A 1 59.11 -54.43 -17.34
C MET A 1 58.55 -53.05 -16.99
N ALA A 2 57.53 -52.96 -16.18
CA ALA A 2 56.98 -51.68 -15.80
C ALA A 2 57.96 -50.90 -14.90
N LYS A 3 58.29 -49.65 -15.25
CA LYS A 3 59.19 -48.81 -14.45
C LYS A 3 58.56 -48.62 -13.04
N LYS A 4 59.27 -49.13 -12.00
CA LYS A 4 58.85 -48.89 -10.60
C LYS A 4 58.90 -47.40 -10.31
N THR A 5 57.76 -46.84 -9.81
CA THR A 5 57.70 -45.43 -9.44
C THR A 5 58.66 -45.11 -8.30
N LYS A 6 59.33 -43.95 -8.38
CA LYS A 6 60.33 -43.48 -7.40
C LYS A 6 59.66 -43.12 -6.01
N TYR A 7 58.38 -42.94 -6.00
CA TYR A 7 57.61 -42.56 -4.82
C TYR A 7 56.61 -43.63 -4.40
N LEU A 8 56.37 -43.73 -3.10
CA LEU A 8 55.38 -44.59 -2.46
C LEU A 8 54.29 -43.72 -1.81
N VAL A 9 53.01 -44.10 -1.95
CA VAL A 9 51.92 -43.55 -1.21
C VAL A 9 51.69 -44.41 0.03
N VAL A 10 51.74 -43.79 1.18
CA VAL A 10 51.72 -44.50 2.47
C VAL A 10 50.59 -43.96 3.33
N ARG A 11 50.06 -44.79 4.21
CA ARG A 11 49.04 -44.42 5.17
C ARG A 11 49.71 -44.19 6.51
N LEU A 12 49.61 -42.94 7.02
CA LEU A 12 50.03 -42.59 8.36
C LEU A 12 48.81 -42.67 9.27
N VAL A 13 48.98 -43.24 10.45
CA VAL A 13 47.89 -43.41 11.44
C VAL A 13 48.30 -42.77 12.76
N SER A 14 47.39 -42.02 13.34
CA SER A 14 47.56 -41.39 14.67
C SER A 14 47.71 -42.47 15.74
N VAL A 15 48.68 -42.26 16.64
CA VAL A 15 48.95 -43.16 17.75
C VAL A 15 47.83 -43.14 18.80
N ILE A 16 47.06 -42.02 18.84
CA ILE A 16 46.02 -41.81 19.87
C ILE A 16 44.61 -42.12 19.33
N SER A 17 44.24 -41.54 18.21
CA SER A 17 42.86 -41.60 17.73
C SER A 17 42.60 -42.57 16.58
N ASN A 18 43.65 -43.21 16.07
CA ASN A 18 43.58 -44.06 14.88
C ASN A 18 43.13 -43.29 13.61
N THR A 19 43.04 -41.99 13.63
CA THR A 19 42.76 -41.21 12.41
C THR A 19 43.89 -41.39 11.41
N ALA A 20 43.56 -41.52 10.12
CA ALA A 20 44.50 -41.83 9.08
C ALA A 20 44.73 -40.61 8.16
N LYS A 21 46.00 -40.43 7.76
CA LYS A 21 46.40 -39.45 6.74
C LYS A 21 47.19 -40.14 5.64
N VAL A 22 47.08 -39.68 4.41
CA VAL A 22 47.84 -40.18 3.27
C VAL A 22 49.05 -39.28 3.07
N TRP A 23 50.23 -39.93 2.92
CA TRP A 23 51.50 -39.25 2.73
C TRP A 23 52.29 -39.86 1.54
N VAL A 24 53.20 -39.09 1.00
CA VAL A 24 54.04 -39.57 -0.11
C VAL A 24 55.48 -39.48 0.34
N ARG A 25 56.22 -40.61 0.25
CA ARG A 25 57.66 -40.66 0.50
C ARG A 25 58.46 -41.32 -0.66
N MET A 26 59.72 -41.09 -0.68
CA MET A 26 60.58 -41.82 -1.59
C MET A 26 60.65 -43.28 -1.18
N ARG A 27 60.77 -44.18 -2.16
CA ARG A 27 60.83 -45.65 -1.93
C ARG A 27 62.04 -46.07 -1.10
N GLU A 28 63.16 -45.36 -1.25
CA GLU A 28 64.43 -45.62 -0.58
C GLU A 28 64.56 -44.98 0.82
N SER A 29 63.59 -44.07 1.20
CA SER A 29 63.64 -43.47 2.51
C SER A 29 63.02 -44.37 3.58
N PRO A 30 63.49 -44.28 4.87
CA PRO A 30 62.90 -45.06 5.96
C PRO A 30 61.40 -44.73 6.18
N GLU A 31 60.72 -45.54 6.97
CA GLU A 31 59.33 -45.37 7.29
C GLU A 31 59.04 -43.94 7.79
N SER A 32 57.96 -43.34 7.28
CA SER A 32 57.62 -41.94 7.59
C SER A 32 56.91 -41.85 8.94
N LYS A 33 57.39 -40.94 9.76
CA LYS A 33 56.73 -40.53 11.01
C LYS A 33 56.75 -39.02 11.11
N GLY A 34 55.70 -38.45 11.66
CA GLY A 34 55.59 -37.01 11.80
C GLY A 34 54.50 -36.58 12.76
N ILE A 35 54.62 -35.37 13.26
CA ILE A 35 53.63 -34.78 14.13
C ILE A 35 52.64 -33.97 13.27
N PHE A 36 51.37 -34.29 13.38
CA PHE A 36 50.32 -33.63 12.62
C PHE A 36 49.09 -33.36 13.54
N TYR A 37 48.37 -32.33 13.20
CA TYR A 37 47.11 -32.02 13.90
C TYR A 37 46.10 -33.17 13.69
N ASP A 38 45.56 -33.65 14.81
CA ASP A 38 44.55 -34.69 14.85
C ASP A 38 43.19 -34.10 15.21
N PRO A 39 42.22 -34.05 14.28
CA PRO A 39 40.93 -33.44 14.53
C PRO A 39 40.09 -34.16 15.57
N ALA A 40 40.34 -35.43 15.85
CA ALA A 40 39.62 -36.20 16.85
C ALA A 40 40.09 -35.90 18.29
N VAL A 41 41.35 -35.47 18.41
CA VAL A 41 41.96 -35.13 19.71
C VAL A 41 42.05 -33.61 19.94
N GLY A 42 41.97 -32.84 18.84
CA GLY A 42 42.08 -31.38 18.88
C GLY A 42 43.54 -30.87 19.14
N LYS A 43 44.54 -31.73 19.01
CA LYS A 43 45.96 -31.43 19.29
C LYS A 43 46.87 -32.05 18.23
N GLU A 44 48.12 -31.63 18.23
CA GLU A 44 49.16 -32.25 17.42
C GLU A 44 49.57 -33.59 18.03
N VAL A 45 49.56 -34.65 17.23
CA VAL A 45 49.82 -36.03 17.64
C VAL A 45 50.78 -36.68 16.69
N LEU A 46 51.55 -37.64 17.16
CA LEU A 46 52.46 -38.43 16.38
C LEU A 46 51.68 -39.41 15.45
N TYR A 47 51.97 -39.37 14.16
CA TYR A 47 51.47 -40.30 13.17
C TYR A 47 52.62 -41.21 12.71
N LEU A 48 52.35 -42.51 12.62
CA LEU A 48 53.26 -43.54 12.19
C LEU A 48 52.77 -44.20 10.91
N GLU A 49 53.69 -44.58 10.03
CA GLU A 49 53.39 -45.32 8.82
C GLU A 49 52.94 -46.74 9.20
N LYS A 50 51.75 -47.12 8.71
CA LYS A 50 51.18 -48.46 8.98
C LYS A 50 51.18 -49.37 7.76
N GLU A 51 50.90 -48.84 6.58
CA GLU A 51 50.78 -49.63 5.36
C GLU A 51 51.03 -48.82 4.08
N HIS A 52 51.44 -49.55 2.99
CA HIS A 52 51.47 -48.95 1.65
C HIS A 52 50.12 -49.03 1.00
N ILE A 53 49.72 -47.95 0.35
CA ILE A 53 48.51 -47.93 -0.46
C ILE A 53 48.86 -48.38 -1.87
N LYS A 54 48.43 -49.61 -2.24
CA LYS A 54 48.63 -50.21 -3.60
C LYS A 54 47.30 -50.00 -4.36
N GLY A 55 47.35 -49.21 -5.46
CA GLY A 55 46.27 -49.16 -6.43
C GLY A 55 45.39 -47.91 -6.39
N ARG A 56 44.43 -47.84 -7.32
CA ARG A 56 43.56 -46.70 -7.61
C ARG A 56 42.48 -46.39 -6.56
N GLU A 57 42.38 -47.15 -5.50
CA GLU A 57 41.28 -47.08 -4.52
C GLU A 57 41.36 -45.93 -3.52
N SER A 58 42.36 -45.07 -3.57
CA SER A 58 42.63 -44.10 -2.49
C SER A 58 42.36 -42.63 -2.87
N LEU A 59 41.48 -42.37 -3.77
CA LEU A 59 41.09 -40.98 -4.05
C LEU A 59 39.58 -40.70 -3.88
N PRO A 60 39.03 -40.76 -2.66
CA PRO A 60 37.70 -40.23 -2.41
C PRO A 60 37.72 -38.73 -2.13
N LEU A 61 38.86 -38.02 -2.19
CA LEU A 61 38.96 -36.63 -1.72
C LEU A 61 38.42 -35.56 -2.71
N ARG A 62 38.26 -35.92 -3.99
CA ARG A 62 37.79 -34.92 -4.98
C ARG A 62 36.26 -34.79 -5.11
N VAL A 63 35.52 -35.73 -4.58
CA VAL A 63 34.03 -35.72 -4.67
C VAL A 63 33.39 -34.91 -3.58
N LYS A 64 34.06 -34.66 -2.45
CA LYS A 64 33.49 -33.88 -1.34
C LYS A 64 33.46 -32.35 -1.53
N GLU A 65 34.39 -31.81 -2.33
CA GLU A 65 34.42 -30.36 -2.55
C GLU A 65 33.32 -29.87 -3.52
N HIS A 66 32.90 -30.71 -4.47
CA HIS A 66 31.87 -30.29 -5.45
C HIS A 66 30.45 -30.24 -4.86
N ASN A 67 30.18 -31.03 -3.84
CA ASN A 67 28.86 -31.02 -3.17
C ASN A 67 28.67 -29.84 -2.18
N GLN A 68 29.77 -29.25 -1.70
CA GLN A 68 29.67 -28.11 -0.76
C GLN A 68 29.18 -26.83 -1.41
N ILE A 69 29.34 -26.66 -2.72
CA ILE A 69 28.91 -25.47 -3.47
C ILE A 69 27.42 -25.59 -3.87
N PHE A 70 26.94 -26.81 -4.15
CA PHE A 70 25.54 -27.02 -4.55
C PHE A 70 24.54 -26.83 -3.42
N ILE A 71 24.88 -27.16 -2.17
CA ILE A 71 23.99 -27.02 -1.02
C ILE A 71 23.65 -25.55 -0.76
N PRO A 72 24.59 -24.60 -0.63
CA PRO A 72 24.25 -23.20 -0.42
C PRO A 72 23.53 -22.58 -1.64
N ALA A 73 23.88 -22.96 -2.86
CA ALA A 73 23.20 -22.51 -4.08
C ALA A 73 21.74 -22.99 -4.13
N PHE A 74 21.47 -24.22 -3.71
CA PHE A 74 20.11 -24.77 -3.65
C PHE A 74 19.29 -24.10 -2.54
N VAL A 75 19.87 -23.83 -1.38
CA VAL A 75 19.23 -23.12 -0.28
C VAL A 75 18.89 -21.67 -0.69
N THR A 76 19.80 -20.96 -1.35
CA THR A 76 19.51 -19.59 -1.84
C THR A 76 18.41 -19.58 -2.89
N LEU A 77 18.34 -20.57 -3.78
CA LEU A 77 17.27 -20.71 -4.75
C LEU A 77 15.90 -20.91 -4.05
N ILE A 78 15.85 -21.79 -3.05
CA ILE A 78 14.63 -22.04 -2.27
C ILE A 78 14.17 -20.75 -1.55
N ILE A 79 15.07 -20.01 -0.94
CA ILE A 79 14.76 -18.73 -0.28
C ILE A 79 14.20 -17.74 -1.30
N LEU A 80 14.79 -17.62 -2.49
CA LEU A 80 14.30 -16.76 -3.56
C LEU A 80 12.91 -17.16 -4.03
N VAL A 81 12.62 -18.44 -4.16
CA VAL A 81 11.30 -18.93 -4.56
C VAL A 81 10.27 -18.64 -3.45
N ILE A 82 10.61 -18.90 -2.19
CA ILE A 82 9.71 -18.62 -1.06
C ILE A 82 9.43 -17.11 -0.95
N THR A 83 10.44 -16.26 -1.02
CA THR A 83 10.27 -14.80 -0.98
C THR A 83 9.44 -14.28 -2.15
N SER A 84 9.64 -14.83 -3.35
CA SER A 84 8.83 -14.52 -4.54
C SER A 84 7.37 -14.94 -4.37
N LEU A 85 7.12 -16.13 -3.83
CA LEU A 85 5.76 -16.62 -3.53
C LEU A 85 5.08 -15.77 -2.46
N VAL A 86 5.77 -15.45 -1.36
CA VAL A 86 5.25 -14.57 -0.30
C VAL A 86 4.91 -13.20 -0.88
N PHE A 87 5.78 -12.62 -1.71
CA PHE A 87 5.52 -11.35 -2.39
C PHE A 87 4.34 -11.43 -3.36
N PHE A 88 4.22 -12.52 -4.11
CA PHE A 88 3.10 -12.77 -5.02
C PHE A 88 1.77 -12.90 -4.26
N PHE A 89 1.73 -13.69 -3.18
CA PHE A 89 0.54 -13.82 -2.34
C PHE A 89 0.21 -12.52 -1.61
N TYR A 90 1.19 -11.78 -1.11
CA TYR A 90 1.00 -10.46 -0.50
C TYR A 90 0.39 -9.47 -1.50
N LYS A 91 0.88 -9.44 -2.74
CA LYS A 91 0.33 -8.58 -3.80
C LYS A 91 -1.07 -9.00 -4.23
N ARG A 92 -1.35 -10.30 -4.23
CA ARG A 92 -2.68 -10.85 -4.57
C ARG A 92 -3.69 -10.69 -3.43
N SER A 93 -3.22 -10.67 -2.19
CA SER A 93 -4.04 -10.50 -0.98
C SER A 93 -4.48 -9.04 -0.74
N LYS A 94 -3.92 -8.06 -1.46
CA LYS A 94 -4.47 -6.71 -1.44
C LYS A 94 -5.87 -6.79 -2.03
N ALA A 95 -6.87 -6.69 -1.15
CA ALA A 95 -8.26 -6.63 -1.54
C ALA A 95 -8.41 -5.52 -2.61
N LYS A 96 -9.04 -5.86 -3.73
CA LYS A 96 -9.36 -4.82 -4.71
C LYS A 96 -10.22 -3.78 -4.01
N ALA A 97 -9.88 -2.50 -4.22
CA ALA A 97 -10.68 -1.41 -3.72
C ALA A 97 -12.12 -1.57 -4.21
N ASN A 98 -13.05 -1.71 -3.29
CA ASN A 98 -14.47 -1.94 -3.58
C ASN A 98 -15.41 -1.05 -2.76
N THR A 99 -14.86 -0.12 -1.97
CA THR A 99 -15.65 0.74 -1.09
C THR A 99 -15.84 2.13 -1.72
N ILE A 100 -17.08 2.54 -1.85
CA ILE A 100 -17.51 3.89 -2.26
C ILE A 100 -17.86 4.64 -0.99
N LEU A 101 -17.08 5.67 -0.67
CA LEU A 101 -17.23 6.41 0.58
C LEU A 101 -17.99 7.73 0.34
N ILE A 102 -19.16 7.90 0.97
CA ILE A 102 -19.95 9.14 0.94
C ILE A 102 -19.69 9.92 2.22
N ILE A 103 -19.14 11.11 2.07
CA ILE A 103 -18.76 12.01 3.17
C ILE A 103 -19.20 13.45 2.89
N GLY A 104 -19.09 14.31 3.89
CA GLY A 104 -19.42 15.74 3.78
C GLY A 104 -20.02 16.28 5.07
N PRO A 105 -20.27 17.59 5.17
CA PRO A 105 -20.82 18.23 6.36
C PRO A 105 -22.18 17.67 6.80
N SER A 106 -22.55 17.90 8.04
CA SER A 106 -23.89 17.54 8.53
C SER A 106 -24.97 18.29 7.74
N GLY A 107 -26.09 17.61 7.46
CA GLY A 107 -27.21 18.23 6.74
C GLY A 107 -27.02 18.35 5.21
N SER A 108 -25.90 17.93 4.62
CA SER A 108 -25.65 18.04 3.18
C SER A 108 -26.50 17.09 2.32
N GLY A 109 -27.20 16.12 2.92
CA GLY A 109 -28.06 15.17 2.22
C GLY A 109 -27.37 13.86 1.82
N LYS A 110 -26.26 13.49 2.45
CA LYS A 110 -25.53 12.24 2.22
C LYS A 110 -26.43 11.01 2.32
N SER A 111 -27.15 10.88 3.43
CA SER A 111 -28.03 9.73 3.67
C SER A 111 -29.22 9.67 2.71
N ALA A 112 -29.67 10.82 2.20
CA ALA A 112 -30.68 10.86 1.14
C ALA A 112 -30.13 10.34 -0.18
N ILE A 113 -28.91 10.77 -0.57
CA ILE A 113 -28.20 10.24 -1.75
C ILE A 113 -27.93 8.75 -1.58
N PHE A 114 -27.43 8.33 -0.43
CA PHE A 114 -27.21 6.92 -0.11
C PHE A 114 -28.48 6.07 -0.30
N GLY A 115 -29.60 6.50 0.31
CA GLY A 115 -30.88 5.81 0.18
C GLY A 115 -31.37 5.70 -1.25
N LYS A 116 -31.23 6.78 -2.05
CA LYS A 116 -31.60 6.80 -3.48
C LYS A 116 -30.66 5.97 -4.36
N LEU A 117 -29.39 5.81 -3.98
CA LEU A 117 -28.46 4.91 -4.68
C LEU A 117 -28.79 3.44 -4.38
N VAL A 118 -29.17 3.11 -3.14
CA VAL A 118 -29.53 1.74 -2.73
C VAL A 118 -30.92 1.35 -3.27
N ASN A 119 -31.88 2.26 -3.22
CA ASN A 119 -33.25 1.96 -3.66
C ASN A 119 -33.88 3.17 -4.38
N HIS A 120 -34.06 3.03 -5.68
CA HIS A 120 -34.57 4.10 -6.54
C HIS A 120 -36.03 4.52 -6.25
N LYS A 121 -36.83 3.65 -5.63
CA LYS A 121 -38.30 3.80 -5.56
C LYS A 121 -38.83 4.38 -4.26
N ASN A 122 -38.04 4.40 -3.19
CA ASN A 122 -38.54 4.80 -1.88
C ASN A 122 -38.08 6.21 -1.50
N GLU A 123 -39.02 7.00 -1.04
CA GLU A 123 -38.74 8.24 -0.30
C GLU A 123 -38.25 7.87 1.11
N TRP A 124 -37.02 8.21 1.41
CA TRP A 124 -36.46 7.99 2.72
C TRP A 124 -36.50 9.27 3.54
N SER A 125 -37.23 9.24 4.64
CA SER A 125 -37.09 10.26 5.67
C SER A 125 -35.74 10.10 6.36
N THR A 126 -34.83 11.04 6.14
CA THR A 126 -33.47 10.99 6.69
C THR A 126 -33.32 11.83 7.93
N VAL A 127 -32.72 11.28 8.96
CA VAL A 127 -32.29 11.95 10.18
C VAL A 127 -30.78 12.01 10.20
N SER A 128 -30.19 12.95 10.93
CA SER A 128 -28.73 13.04 11.07
C SER A 128 -28.17 11.73 11.63
N SER A 129 -27.35 11.05 10.84
CA SER A 129 -26.75 9.78 11.22
C SER A 129 -25.71 9.99 12.31
N VAL A 130 -25.74 9.15 13.34
CA VAL A 130 -24.75 9.09 14.43
C VAL A 130 -23.71 7.97 14.15
N GLN A 131 -24.12 6.96 13.41
CA GLN A 131 -23.28 5.83 12.98
C GLN A 131 -23.23 5.76 11.47
N GLU A 132 -22.20 5.09 10.94
CA GLU A 132 -22.08 4.84 9.51
C GLU A 132 -23.14 3.85 9.02
N ASN A 133 -23.71 4.10 7.84
CA ASN A 133 -24.59 3.19 7.14
C ASN A 133 -23.79 2.47 6.05
N ILE A 134 -23.87 1.15 6.02
CA ILE A 134 -23.12 0.31 5.07
C ILE A 134 -24.08 -0.55 4.26
N TYR A 135 -23.91 -0.56 2.95
CA TYR A 135 -24.63 -1.44 2.02
C TYR A 135 -23.62 -2.18 1.14
N SER A 136 -23.60 -3.51 1.19
CA SER A 136 -22.53 -4.34 0.61
C SER A 136 -22.81 -4.85 -0.80
N ASP A 137 -24.04 -4.67 -1.32
CA ASP A 137 -24.47 -5.27 -2.59
C ASP A 137 -24.78 -4.21 -3.67
N TYR A 138 -24.04 -3.10 -3.66
CA TYR A 138 -24.24 -2.04 -4.64
C TYR A 138 -23.65 -2.41 -6.00
N LEU A 139 -24.50 -2.45 -7.03
CA LEU A 139 -24.11 -2.71 -8.42
C LEU A 139 -24.05 -1.39 -9.20
N CYS A 140 -22.86 -1.01 -9.66
CA CYS A 140 -22.66 0.24 -10.41
C CYS A 140 -23.23 0.20 -11.82
N LYS A 141 -23.32 -0.98 -12.44
CA LYS A 141 -23.90 -1.22 -13.77
C LYS A 141 -24.49 -2.62 -13.81
N GLU A 142 -25.57 -2.79 -14.58
CA GLU A 142 -26.09 -4.11 -14.92
C GLU A 142 -25.01 -4.89 -15.69
N GLY A 143 -24.70 -6.10 -15.22
CA GLY A 143 -23.69 -6.99 -15.82
C GLY A 143 -22.29 -6.91 -15.20
N LEU A 144 -22.06 -6.13 -14.14
CA LEU A 144 -20.86 -6.25 -13.31
C LEU A 144 -21.07 -7.33 -12.24
N ASP A 145 -20.22 -8.36 -12.28
CA ASP A 145 -20.30 -9.51 -11.36
C ASP A 145 -19.83 -9.21 -9.93
N LYS A 146 -19.35 -8.00 -9.63
CA LYS A 146 -18.79 -7.66 -8.33
C LYS A 146 -19.55 -6.52 -7.67
N PRO A 147 -20.13 -6.77 -6.50
CA PRO A 147 -20.78 -5.74 -5.73
C PRO A 147 -19.75 -4.82 -5.08
N PHE A 148 -20.10 -3.54 -4.96
CA PHE A 148 -19.38 -2.54 -4.22
C PHE A 148 -20.02 -2.32 -2.84
N ILE A 149 -19.19 -1.88 -1.90
CA ILE A 149 -19.63 -1.48 -0.57
C ILE A 149 -19.87 0.02 -0.59
N LEU A 150 -21.11 0.44 -0.38
CA LEU A 150 -21.47 1.84 -0.26
C LEU A 150 -21.51 2.21 1.22
N VAL A 151 -20.77 3.24 1.61
CA VAL A 151 -20.67 3.70 3.00
C VAL A 151 -21.11 5.16 3.09
N ASP A 152 -22.17 5.44 3.87
CA ASP A 152 -22.58 6.77 4.26
C ASP A 152 -22.02 7.08 5.66
N TYR A 153 -21.06 8.00 5.74
CA TYR A 153 -20.44 8.36 7.01
C TYR A 153 -21.07 9.59 7.63
N PRO A 154 -21.26 9.62 8.98
CA PRO A 154 -21.83 10.75 9.69
C PRO A 154 -21.10 12.06 9.44
N GLY A 155 -21.85 13.16 9.23
CA GLY A 155 -21.27 14.45 8.92
C GLY A 155 -20.90 15.32 10.14
N ALA A 156 -21.04 14.81 11.35
CA ALA A 156 -20.69 15.54 12.56
C ALA A 156 -19.19 15.82 12.63
N GLU A 157 -18.83 17.05 12.97
CA GLU A 157 -17.43 17.49 13.05
C GLU A 157 -16.61 16.68 14.06
N THR A 158 -17.22 16.33 15.20
CA THR A 158 -16.61 15.50 16.24
C THR A 158 -16.18 14.11 15.74
N LEU A 159 -16.83 13.59 14.69
CA LEU A 159 -16.55 12.28 14.10
C LEU A 159 -15.54 12.32 12.95
N ARG A 160 -15.12 13.52 12.50
CA ARG A 160 -14.14 13.65 11.39
C ARG A 160 -12.80 12.97 11.68
N LYS A 161 -12.28 13.10 12.92
CA LYS A 161 -11.03 12.42 13.30
C LYS A 161 -11.15 10.90 13.20
N ALA A 162 -12.27 10.33 13.63
CA ALA A 162 -12.52 8.90 13.52
C ALA A 162 -12.66 8.44 12.06
N LEU A 163 -13.31 9.26 11.20
CA LEU A 163 -13.38 9.04 9.76
C LEU A 163 -11.99 8.92 9.14
N PHE A 164 -11.13 9.92 9.39
CA PHE A 164 -9.78 9.95 8.81
C PHE A 164 -8.95 8.76 9.27
N ASN A 165 -8.97 8.42 10.56
CA ASN A 165 -8.25 7.26 11.08
C ASN A 165 -8.73 5.96 10.43
N LYS A 166 -10.04 5.72 10.39
CA LYS A 166 -10.61 4.47 9.88
C LYS A 166 -10.43 4.33 8.37
N TRP A 167 -10.87 5.33 7.58
CA TRP A 167 -11.00 5.19 6.13
C TRP A 167 -9.81 5.71 5.33
N PHE A 168 -9.07 6.70 5.84
CA PHE A 168 -7.93 7.29 5.12
C PHE A 168 -6.56 6.84 5.64
N ILE A 169 -6.49 6.22 6.84
CA ILE A 169 -5.25 5.66 7.38
C ILE A 169 -5.29 4.13 7.38
N GLU A 170 -6.28 3.51 8.06
CA GLU A 170 -6.32 2.06 8.23
C GLU A 170 -6.84 1.32 6.99
N GLN A 171 -7.89 1.82 6.33
CA GLN A 171 -8.61 1.15 5.25
C GLN A 171 -8.52 1.84 3.89
N ILE A 172 -7.55 2.70 3.67
CA ILE A 172 -7.42 3.48 2.43
C ILE A 172 -7.29 2.59 1.18
N ASP A 173 -6.66 1.43 1.30
CA ASP A 173 -6.51 0.45 0.20
C ASP A 173 -7.85 -0.18 -0.24
N SER A 174 -8.90 -0.12 0.59
CA SER A 174 -10.25 -0.61 0.29
C SER A 174 -11.12 0.42 -0.43
N VAL A 175 -10.78 1.71 -0.34
CA VAL A 175 -11.57 2.80 -0.93
C VAL A 175 -11.28 2.92 -2.42
N CYS A 176 -12.32 2.77 -3.25
CA CYS A 176 -12.21 2.94 -4.70
C CYS A 176 -12.49 4.37 -5.15
N CYS A 177 -13.42 5.06 -4.50
CA CYS A 177 -13.71 6.48 -4.76
C CYS A 177 -14.34 7.15 -3.55
N VAL A 178 -14.24 8.49 -3.52
CA VAL A 178 -14.84 9.33 -2.48
C VAL A 178 -15.86 10.29 -3.11
N ILE A 179 -17.06 10.32 -2.54
CA ILE A 179 -18.14 11.23 -2.89
C ILE A 179 -18.28 12.24 -1.76
N PHE A 180 -17.89 13.48 -1.99
CA PHE A 180 -17.97 14.57 -1.04
C PHE A 180 -19.24 15.40 -1.31
N VAL A 181 -20.21 15.33 -0.42
CA VAL A 181 -21.53 15.98 -0.61
C VAL A 181 -21.57 17.33 0.08
N VAL A 182 -21.95 18.36 -0.68
CA VAL A 182 -22.10 19.74 -0.24
C VAL A 182 -23.57 20.17 -0.32
N ASP A 183 -24.02 20.92 0.66
CA ASP A 183 -25.32 21.60 0.62
C ASP A 183 -25.21 22.92 -0.16
N SER A 184 -25.77 22.98 -1.36
CA SER A 184 -25.65 24.16 -2.23
C SER A 184 -26.48 25.35 -1.72
N ALA A 185 -27.49 25.10 -0.88
CA ALA A 185 -28.37 26.12 -0.34
C ALA A 185 -27.77 26.81 0.89
N THR A 186 -27.28 26.00 1.87
CA THR A 186 -26.71 26.51 3.13
C THR A 186 -25.19 26.39 3.17
N PHE A 187 -24.52 26.66 2.06
CA PHE A 187 -23.10 26.49 1.87
C PHE A 187 -22.26 27.39 2.78
N SER A 188 -21.58 26.79 3.75
CA SER A 188 -20.52 27.43 4.53
C SER A 188 -19.18 27.21 3.84
N LYS A 189 -18.66 28.23 3.14
CA LYS A 189 -17.44 28.10 2.31
C LYS A 189 -16.23 27.65 3.11
N LYS A 190 -16.04 28.20 4.33
CA LYS A 190 -14.88 27.90 5.16
C LYS A 190 -14.89 26.45 5.66
N ASP A 191 -15.99 26.01 6.29
CA ASP A 191 -16.09 24.66 6.87
C ASP A 191 -16.01 23.58 5.80
N VAL A 192 -16.66 23.82 4.64
CA VAL A 192 -16.63 22.89 3.52
C VAL A 192 -15.22 22.82 2.91
N ALA A 193 -14.55 23.96 2.76
CA ALA A 193 -13.22 24.03 2.23
C ALA A 193 -12.20 23.33 3.14
N GLU A 194 -12.20 23.60 4.45
CA GLU A 194 -11.32 22.95 5.41
C GLU A 194 -11.48 21.42 5.36
N TYR A 195 -12.73 20.94 5.37
CA TYR A 195 -12.99 19.50 5.33
C TYR A 195 -12.56 18.85 4.01
N LEU A 196 -12.90 19.46 2.88
CA LEU A 196 -12.51 18.96 1.56
C LEU A 196 -10.99 19.02 1.38
N TYR A 197 -10.34 20.06 1.91
CA TYR A 197 -8.89 20.21 1.88
C TYR A 197 -8.19 19.03 2.56
N ASP A 198 -8.65 18.64 3.75
CA ASP A 198 -8.08 17.50 4.48
C ASP A 198 -8.31 16.17 3.73
N VAL A 199 -9.50 15.98 3.13
CA VAL A 199 -9.78 14.80 2.29
C VAL A 199 -8.83 14.73 1.10
N LEU A 200 -8.63 15.85 0.40
CA LEU A 200 -7.73 15.90 -0.76
C LEU A 200 -6.26 15.71 -0.36
N TYR A 201 -5.88 16.20 0.82
CA TYR A 201 -4.54 16.00 1.35
C TYR A 201 -4.27 14.51 1.63
N GLU A 202 -5.16 13.83 2.34
CA GLU A 202 -5.00 12.40 2.64
C GLU A 202 -5.04 11.54 1.38
N THR A 203 -5.80 11.94 0.37
CA THR A 203 -5.85 11.23 -0.92
C THR A 203 -4.76 11.65 -1.91
N LYS A 204 -3.90 12.65 -1.59
CA LYS A 204 -2.91 13.24 -2.50
C LYS A 204 -2.00 12.21 -3.18
N ASN A 205 -1.52 11.24 -2.41
CA ASN A 205 -0.58 10.21 -2.88
C ASN A 205 -1.27 8.92 -3.36
N THR A 206 -2.59 8.93 -3.45
CA THR A 206 -3.40 7.79 -3.88
C THR A 206 -4.01 8.02 -5.25
N LYS A 207 -4.49 6.94 -5.88
CA LYS A 207 -5.25 7.02 -7.14
C LYS A 207 -6.76 7.18 -6.91
N ILE A 208 -7.18 7.42 -5.67
CA ILE A 208 -8.60 7.51 -5.32
C ILE A 208 -9.18 8.79 -5.92
N PRO A 209 -10.15 8.71 -6.85
CA PRO A 209 -10.83 9.85 -7.40
C PRO A 209 -11.80 10.43 -6.38
N VAL A 210 -11.92 11.76 -6.37
CA VAL A 210 -12.85 12.50 -5.50
C VAL A 210 -13.86 13.23 -6.37
N LEU A 211 -15.14 13.03 -6.07
CA LEU A 211 -16.26 13.77 -6.68
C LEU A 211 -16.86 14.70 -5.64
N VAL A 212 -17.06 15.95 -5.99
CA VAL A 212 -17.82 16.92 -5.18
C VAL A 212 -19.23 17.01 -5.73
N VAL A 213 -20.19 16.63 -4.91
CA VAL A 213 -21.61 16.63 -5.27
C VAL A 213 -22.29 17.85 -4.65
N CYS A 214 -22.66 18.81 -5.47
CA CYS A 214 -23.41 20.00 -5.09
C CYS A 214 -24.90 19.64 -5.02
N ASN A 215 -25.34 19.17 -3.86
CA ASN A 215 -26.70 18.68 -3.64
C ASN A 215 -27.68 19.83 -3.30
N LYS A 216 -28.99 19.52 -3.36
CA LYS A 216 -30.11 20.42 -3.10
C LYS A 216 -30.27 21.53 -4.14
N GLN A 217 -29.98 21.22 -5.39
CA GLN A 217 -30.17 22.15 -6.52
C GLN A 217 -31.66 22.42 -6.83
N ASP A 218 -32.57 21.67 -6.21
CA ASP A 218 -34.01 21.87 -6.23
C ASP A 218 -34.43 23.16 -5.51
N LEU A 219 -33.58 23.71 -4.65
CA LEU A 219 -33.89 24.90 -3.86
C LEU A 219 -33.53 26.19 -4.64
N ALA A 220 -34.45 27.17 -4.65
CA ALA A 220 -34.30 28.43 -5.42
C ALA A 220 -33.07 29.28 -5.04
N HIS A 221 -32.50 29.06 -3.84
CA HIS A 221 -31.33 29.79 -3.35
C HIS A 221 -30.03 28.91 -3.41
N ALA A 222 -30.10 27.75 -4.05
CA ALA A 222 -28.93 26.93 -4.27
C ALA A 222 -27.91 27.64 -5.14
N LYS A 223 -26.64 27.55 -4.77
CA LYS A 223 -25.53 28.08 -5.56
C LYS A 223 -25.15 27.06 -6.62
N ALA A 224 -24.90 27.56 -7.82
CA ALA A 224 -24.41 26.74 -8.92
C ALA A 224 -23.05 26.07 -8.56
N GLY A 225 -22.82 24.87 -9.08
CA GLY A 225 -21.61 24.10 -8.80
C GLY A 225 -20.32 24.83 -9.20
N GLN A 226 -20.34 25.54 -10.32
CA GLN A 226 -19.22 26.38 -10.75
C GLN A 226 -18.88 27.51 -9.78
N LEU A 227 -19.91 28.11 -9.15
CA LEU A 227 -19.69 29.12 -8.12
C LEU A 227 -19.11 28.51 -6.86
N ILE A 228 -19.60 27.33 -6.45
CA ILE A 228 -19.09 26.60 -5.28
C ILE A 228 -17.64 26.22 -5.52
N GLU A 229 -17.29 25.68 -6.71
CA GLU A 229 -15.93 25.34 -7.11
C GLU A 229 -14.97 26.54 -6.96
N LYS A 230 -15.36 27.70 -7.50
CA LYS A 230 -14.57 28.92 -7.40
C LYS A 230 -14.40 29.45 -5.98
N LEU A 231 -15.47 29.39 -5.17
CA LEU A 231 -15.41 29.81 -3.76
C LEU A 231 -14.51 28.91 -2.93
N ILE A 232 -14.52 27.58 -3.16
CA ILE A 232 -13.63 26.62 -2.48
C ILE A 232 -12.18 26.86 -2.93
N GLU A 233 -11.94 27.13 -4.21
CA GLU A 233 -10.59 27.45 -4.72
C GLU A 233 -9.97 28.64 -3.99
N GLN A 234 -10.74 29.70 -3.82
CA GLN A 234 -10.30 30.88 -3.05
C GLN A 234 -9.99 30.57 -1.59
N GLU A 235 -10.85 29.79 -0.91
CA GLU A 235 -10.60 29.39 0.47
C GLU A 235 -9.37 28.47 0.61
N PHE A 236 -9.13 27.60 -0.37
CA PHE A 236 -7.92 26.77 -0.39
C PHE A 236 -6.63 27.60 -0.48
N GLY A 237 -6.67 28.70 -1.26
CA GLY A 237 -5.58 29.67 -1.29
C GLY A 237 -5.32 30.28 0.09
N LEU A 238 -6.38 30.69 0.80
CA LEU A 238 -6.28 31.24 2.15
C LEU A 238 -5.78 30.22 3.17
N ILE A 239 -6.24 28.97 3.08
CA ILE A 239 -5.76 27.86 3.93
C ILE A 239 -4.26 27.61 3.73
N ASN A 240 -3.79 27.58 2.48
CA ASN A 240 -2.36 27.40 2.17
C ASN A 240 -1.53 28.54 2.78
N ILE A 241 -1.90 29.79 2.56
CA ILE A 241 -1.20 30.97 3.12
C ILE A 241 -1.16 30.91 4.66
N SER A 242 -2.30 30.56 5.29
CA SER A 242 -2.38 30.45 6.74
C SER A 242 -1.48 29.36 7.30
N ARG A 243 -1.46 28.19 6.64
CA ARG A 243 -0.61 27.04 7.05
C ARG A 243 0.87 27.31 6.80
N GLU A 244 1.25 27.97 5.70
CA GLU A 244 2.62 28.40 5.42
C GLU A 244 3.12 29.44 6.44
N ALA A 245 2.28 30.44 6.78
CA ALA A 245 2.60 31.44 7.81
C ALA A 245 2.80 30.79 9.20
N ALA A 246 1.97 29.81 9.54
CA ALA A 246 2.12 29.06 10.79
C ALA A 246 3.44 28.27 10.84
N LEU A 247 3.87 27.68 9.75
CA LEU A 247 5.17 26.99 9.66
C LEU A 247 6.35 27.93 9.89
N SER A 248 6.34 29.10 9.29
CA SER A 248 7.43 30.09 9.44
C SER A 248 7.60 30.62 10.86
N LEU A 249 6.54 30.59 11.67
CA LEU A 249 6.54 31.04 13.07
C LEU A 249 7.02 29.95 14.05
N THR A 250 6.99 28.67 13.65
CA THR A 250 7.23 27.54 14.55
C THR A 250 8.58 26.87 14.39
N GLU A 251 9.50 27.37 13.55
CA GLU A 251 10.86 26.85 13.43
C GLU A 251 11.67 26.82 14.74
N GLY A 252 11.07 27.23 15.88
CA GLY A 252 11.70 27.29 17.20
C GLY A 252 11.03 26.53 18.35
N SER A 253 9.84 25.93 18.19
CA SER A 253 9.14 25.27 19.30
C SER A 253 8.60 23.88 18.90
N GLY A 254 9.14 22.84 19.54
CA GLY A 254 8.87 21.43 19.27
C GLY A 254 7.52 20.90 19.78
N ASP A 255 6.39 21.54 19.49
CA ASP A 255 5.08 21.10 19.91
C ASP A 255 4.37 20.19 18.89
N LEU A 256 3.74 19.13 19.37
CA LEU A 256 3.02 18.09 18.61
C LEU A 256 1.85 18.59 17.72
N SER A 257 1.40 19.84 17.88
CA SER A 257 0.43 20.52 17.01
C SER A 257 0.96 20.81 15.59
N LEU A 258 2.28 20.70 15.40
CA LEU A 258 2.99 20.99 14.14
C LEU A 258 2.63 20.01 13.01
N ALA A 259 2.25 18.77 13.31
CA ALA A 259 1.92 17.78 12.29
C ALA A 259 0.63 18.12 11.52
N GLU A 260 -0.35 18.79 12.16
CA GLU A 260 -1.58 19.26 11.50
C GLU A 260 -1.33 20.53 10.66
N GLN A 261 -0.37 21.37 11.06
CA GLN A 261 0.01 22.60 10.36
C GLN A 261 0.82 22.36 9.09
N GLN A 262 1.47 21.19 8.98
CA GLN A 262 2.31 20.81 7.81
C GLN A 262 1.50 20.28 6.61
N LYS A 263 0.16 20.20 6.70
CA LYS A 263 -0.67 19.69 5.61
C LYS A 263 -0.88 20.75 4.52
N ILE A 264 0.04 20.87 3.58
CA ILE A 264 -0.05 21.77 2.43
C ILE A 264 -0.26 20.96 1.15
N LEU A 265 -1.30 21.30 0.36
CA LEU A 265 -1.65 20.60 -0.88
C LEU A 265 -0.75 20.96 -2.05
N THR A 266 -0.35 22.23 -2.16
CA THR A 266 0.48 22.74 -3.27
C THR A 266 1.80 23.28 -2.74
N ASN A 267 2.85 23.19 -3.55
CA ASN A 267 4.18 23.62 -3.15
C ASN A 267 4.29 25.16 -3.13
N ASN A 268 4.79 25.65 -1.99
CA ASN A 268 5.42 26.95 -1.69
C ASN A 268 5.08 28.15 -2.59
N GLY A 269 4.26 29.06 -2.09
CA GLY A 269 4.15 30.43 -2.59
C GLY A 269 3.36 30.61 -3.90
N GLN A 270 2.80 29.57 -4.47
CA GLN A 270 1.92 29.69 -5.65
C GLN A 270 0.47 29.77 -5.21
N GLU A 271 -0.28 30.68 -5.88
CA GLU A 271 -1.73 30.74 -5.75
C GLU A 271 -2.33 29.36 -6.04
N PHE A 272 -3.23 28.88 -5.16
CA PHE A 272 -3.89 27.60 -5.38
C PHE A 272 -4.79 27.67 -6.61
N LYS A 273 -4.63 26.70 -7.51
CA LYS A 273 -5.53 26.46 -8.66
C LYS A 273 -5.82 24.96 -8.74
N TRP A 274 -7.05 24.63 -9.18
CA TRP A 274 -7.44 23.22 -9.32
C TRP A 274 -6.52 22.43 -10.27
N GLU A 275 -5.97 23.08 -11.31
CA GLU A 275 -5.03 22.46 -12.25
C GLU A 275 -3.75 21.96 -11.58
N ASN A 276 -3.34 22.59 -10.46
CA ASN A 276 -2.13 22.23 -9.72
C ASN A 276 -2.28 20.89 -8.97
N LEU A 277 -3.50 20.36 -8.82
CA LEU A 277 -3.75 19.05 -8.26
C LEU A 277 -3.62 17.90 -9.25
N ASN A 278 -3.54 18.18 -10.55
CA ASN A 278 -3.35 17.16 -11.56
C ASN A 278 -1.94 16.57 -11.45
N ASP A 279 -1.85 15.32 -11.03
CA ASP A 279 -0.57 14.59 -11.00
C ASP A 279 -0.49 13.60 -12.17
N VAL A 280 0.25 13.98 -13.19
CA VAL A 280 0.47 13.16 -14.40
C VAL A 280 1.16 11.84 -14.07
N LYS A 281 2.04 11.80 -13.06
CA LYS A 281 2.77 10.58 -12.65
C LYS A 281 1.84 9.55 -12.02
N ASN A 282 0.93 10.00 -11.17
CA ASN A 282 -0.02 9.15 -10.47
C ASN A 282 -1.36 9.00 -11.19
N LYS A 283 -1.55 9.64 -12.36
CA LYS A 283 -2.84 9.68 -13.07
C LYS A 283 -3.98 10.20 -12.19
N LYS A 284 -3.67 11.11 -11.27
CA LYS A 284 -4.66 11.71 -10.40
C LYS A 284 -5.25 12.94 -11.10
N GLU A 285 -6.57 12.97 -11.21
CA GLU A 285 -7.33 14.08 -11.75
C GLU A 285 -7.79 14.99 -10.61
N ARG A 286 -8.02 16.28 -10.92
CA ARG A 286 -8.66 17.21 -10.00
C ARG A 286 -10.07 16.70 -9.62
N PRO A 287 -10.62 17.09 -8.46
CA PRO A 287 -12.01 16.77 -8.14
C PRO A 287 -12.96 17.34 -9.19
N LEU A 288 -13.96 16.55 -9.56
CA LEU A 288 -15.04 17.00 -10.44
C LEU A 288 -16.19 17.50 -9.58
N PHE A 289 -16.84 18.58 -10.01
CA PHE A 289 -18.03 19.15 -9.36
C PHE A 289 -19.27 18.78 -10.18
N VAL A 290 -20.27 18.20 -9.53
CA VAL A 290 -21.51 17.76 -10.15
C VAL A 290 -22.69 18.30 -9.37
N GLU A 291 -23.64 18.92 -10.06
CA GLU A 291 -24.90 19.41 -9.51
C GLU A 291 -25.93 18.29 -9.49
N CYS A 292 -26.63 18.14 -8.38
CA CYS A 292 -27.72 17.17 -8.26
C CYS A 292 -28.74 17.57 -7.19
N SER A 293 -29.88 16.86 -7.18
CA SER A 293 -30.83 16.87 -6.07
C SER A 293 -31.17 15.44 -5.66
N ALA A 294 -31.07 15.16 -4.36
CA ALA A 294 -31.54 13.88 -3.81
C ALA A 294 -33.08 13.78 -3.77
N ILE A 295 -33.77 14.91 -3.86
CA ILE A 295 -35.24 14.97 -3.93
C ILE A 295 -35.63 15.12 -5.38
N GLU A 296 -36.05 14.01 -5.99
CA GLU A 296 -36.60 14.01 -7.34
C GLU A 296 -38.00 14.68 -7.29
N GLN A 297 -38.12 15.83 -7.89
CA GLN A 297 -39.45 16.41 -8.15
C GLN A 297 -40.04 15.65 -9.37
N GLU A 298 -41.31 15.22 -9.27
CA GLU A 298 -42.07 14.55 -10.34
C GLU A 298 -42.35 15.39 -11.58
N LYS A 299 -41.55 16.40 -11.88
CA LYS A 299 -41.72 17.23 -13.07
C LYS A 299 -40.95 16.61 -14.23
N GLU A 300 -41.59 16.56 -15.38
CA GLU A 300 -41.10 15.98 -16.66
C GLU A 300 -39.74 16.52 -17.15
N ASN A 301 -39.16 17.52 -16.48
CA ASN A 301 -37.81 18.05 -16.73
C ASN A 301 -37.01 18.04 -15.40
N ASN A 302 -36.54 16.84 -15.01
CA ASN A 302 -35.58 16.73 -13.89
C ASN A 302 -34.18 17.21 -14.35
N GLU A 303 -33.98 18.53 -14.24
CA GLU A 303 -32.73 19.19 -14.62
C GLU A 303 -31.55 18.79 -13.68
N PHE A 304 -31.85 18.28 -12.47
CA PHE A 304 -30.87 17.93 -11.45
C PHE A 304 -31.07 16.49 -10.91
N SER A 305 -30.97 15.51 -11.80
CA SER A 305 -31.07 14.09 -11.42
C SER A 305 -29.79 13.55 -10.76
N LEU A 306 -29.85 12.37 -10.14
CA LEU A 306 -28.66 11.64 -9.65
C LEU A 306 -27.91 10.89 -10.78
N ASP A 307 -28.36 10.97 -12.02
CA ASP A 307 -27.76 10.23 -13.14
C ASP A 307 -26.30 10.61 -13.43
N PRO A 308 -25.88 11.90 -13.35
CA PRO A 308 -24.48 12.25 -13.48
C PRO A 308 -23.60 11.59 -12.41
N LEU A 309 -24.09 11.50 -11.18
CA LEU A 309 -23.41 10.82 -10.08
C LEU A 309 -23.29 9.30 -10.36
N ARG A 310 -24.38 8.64 -10.76
CA ARG A 310 -24.41 7.20 -11.09
C ARG A 310 -23.46 6.90 -12.25
N LYS A 311 -23.46 7.73 -13.30
CA LYS A 311 -22.58 7.61 -14.45
C LYS A 311 -21.12 7.70 -14.03
N TRP A 312 -20.76 8.70 -13.21
CA TRP A 312 -19.39 8.87 -12.73
C TRP A 312 -18.93 7.67 -11.87
N ILE A 313 -19.77 7.22 -10.94
CA ILE A 313 -19.48 6.00 -10.15
C ILE A 313 -19.19 4.82 -11.10
N GLY A 314 -20.08 4.58 -12.09
CA GLY A 314 -19.92 3.51 -13.06
C GLY A 314 -18.63 3.61 -13.88
N GLU A 315 -18.21 4.81 -14.26
CA GLU A 315 -16.96 5.03 -15.00
C GLU A 315 -15.72 4.78 -14.12
N LYS A 316 -15.71 5.30 -12.90
CA LYS A 316 -14.53 5.17 -12.02
C LYS A 316 -14.42 3.78 -11.39
N CYS A 317 -15.53 3.13 -11.02
CA CYS A 317 -15.50 1.78 -10.47
C CYS A 317 -15.13 0.70 -11.50
N CYS A 318 -15.40 0.91 -12.80
CA CYS A 318 -14.99 -0.02 -13.85
C CYS A 318 -13.47 -0.02 -14.11
N CYS A 319 -12.73 0.97 -13.61
CA CYS A 319 -11.29 1.09 -13.81
C CYS A 319 -10.46 0.33 -12.76
N PHE A 320 -11.10 -0.25 -11.74
CA PHE A 320 -10.51 -1.05 -10.68
C PHE A 320 -10.94 -2.52 -10.81
#